data_6d26696800635281cc2d6700269544b3
#
_entry.id   6d26696800635281cc2d6700269544b3
#
_cell.length_a   1.000
_cell.length_b   1.000
_cell.length_c   1.000
_cell.angle_alpha   90.00
_cell.angle_beta   90.00
_cell.angle_gamma   90.00
#
_symmetry.space_group_name_H-M   'P 1'
#
loop_
_entity.id
_entity.type
_entity.pdbx_description
1 polymer ?
#
loop_
_entity_poly.entity_id
_entity_poly.type
_entity_poly.pdbx_seq_one_letter_code
_entity_poly.pdbx_strand_id
1 'polypeptide(L)'
;RLNYLDKFVDQFVIVESVYSHNGQKREPQFNIEKFKKFKNKIKYLLIDHEGEIYSDIKKDDDPNQVAGKQIMNALKRENYQRNYIINGLTEADNEDWIVISDLDEIPNLEVNDLKKNNNKIVFFKQLMIYYKLNLHLRNFSWIGSKACKKKDLISPQWLRNIKDRNYAWW
;
A
#
# COMPACT_ATOMS: atom_id res chain seq x y z
N ARG A 1 -7.54 12.04 -3.35
CA ARG A 1 -7.86 10.67 -2.92
C ARG A 1 -8.86 10.65 -1.77
N LEU A 2 -8.57 11.22 -0.59
CA LEU A 2 -9.46 11.20 0.58
C LEU A 2 -10.86 11.72 0.26
N ASN A 3 -10.97 12.88 -0.41
CA ASN A 3 -12.28 13.45 -0.80
C ASN A 3 -13.14 12.51 -1.65
N TYR A 4 -12.52 11.74 -2.54
CA TYR A 4 -13.26 10.80 -3.39
C TYR A 4 -13.68 9.54 -2.61
N LEU A 5 -12.78 9.00 -1.79
CA LEU A 5 -13.01 7.75 -1.08
C LEU A 5 -13.85 7.91 0.20
N ASP A 6 -13.97 9.12 0.75
CA ASP A 6 -14.62 9.40 2.04
C ASP A 6 -16.04 8.83 2.18
N LYS A 7 -16.81 8.88 1.10
CA LYS A 7 -18.20 8.36 1.10
C LYS A 7 -18.31 6.83 1.06
N PHE A 8 -17.19 6.14 0.80
CA PHE A 8 -17.19 4.68 0.62
C PHE A 8 -16.48 3.93 1.74
N VAL A 9 -15.67 4.61 2.55
CA VAL A 9 -14.87 3.97 3.60
C VAL A 9 -15.20 4.52 4.97
N ASP A 10 -15.16 3.68 5.96
CA ASP A 10 -15.38 4.04 7.37
C ASP A 10 -14.07 4.54 8.00
N GLN A 11 -12.93 4.00 7.60
CA GLN A 11 -11.62 4.36 8.14
C GLN A 11 -10.53 4.39 7.06
N PHE A 12 -9.60 5.34 7.19
CA PHE A 12 -8.35 5.41 6.45
C PHE A 12 -7.19 5.05 7.38
N VAL A 13 -6.47 3.98 7.07
CA VAL A 13 -5.21 3.66 7.73
C VAL A 13 -4.07 4.21 6.87
N ILE A 14 -3.30 5.14 7.44
CA ILE A 14 -2.14 5.76 6.77
C ILE A 14 -0.90 5.37 7.55
N VAL A 15 0.03 4.70 6.88
CA VAL A 15 1.31 4.29 7.45
C VAL A 15 2.43 5.06 6.80
N GLU A 16 3.25 5.71 7.61
CA GLU A 16 4.45 6.41 7.17
C GLU A 16 5.66 5.91 7.94
N SER A 17 6.81 5.82 7.27
CA SER A 17 8.08 5.50 7.91
C SER A 17 9.01 6.71 7.92
N VAL A 18 9.74 6.90 9.02
CA VAL A 18 10.85 7.88 9.09
C VAL A 18 12.08 7.40 8.33
N TYR A 19 12.04 6.22 7.74
CA TYR A 19 13.12 5.71 6.90
C TYR A 19 12.68 5.67 5.44
N SER A 20 13.49 6.25 4.57
CA SER A 20 13.34 6.13 3.11
C SER A 20 13.74 4.72 2.63
N HIS A 21 13.45 4.39 1.37
CA HIS A 21 13.79 3.08 0.81
C HIS A 21 15.28 2.76 0.89
N ASN A 22 16.16 3.76 0.78
CA ASN A 22 17.60 3.58 0.93
C ASN A 22 18.08 3.55 2.39
N GLY A 23 17.17 3.62 3.37
CA GLY A 23 17.48 3.56 4.79
C GLY A 23 17.86 4.89 5.44
N GLN A 24 17.84 5.99 4.69
CA GLN A 24 18.08 7.31 5.27
C GLN A 24 16.91 7.76 6.10
N LYS A 25 17.18 8.27 7.30
CA LYS A 25 16.17 8.84 8.18
C LYS A 25 15.67 10.18 7.62
N ARG A 26 14.36 10.40 7.70
CA ARG A 26 13.69 11.62 7.25
C ARG A 26 12.61 12.04 8.23
N GLU A 27 12.22 13.30 8.18
CA GLU A 27 11.07 13.80 8.94
C GLU A 27 9.75 13.28 8.34
N PRO A 28 8.74 12.99 9.20
CA PRO A 28 7.41 12.64 8.74
C PRO A 28 6.81 13.76 7.87
N GLN A 29 6.16 13.37 6.78
CA GLN A 29 5.56 14.32 5.83
C GLN A 29 4.05 14.48 6.04
N PHE A 30 3.40 13.45 6.62
CA PHE A 30 1.96 13.49 6.84
C PHE A 30 1.61 14.43 8.00
N ASN A 31 0.78 15.43 7.71
CA ASN A 31 0.28 16.37 8.70
C ASN A 31 -1.25 16.29 8.75
N ILE A 32 -1.80 15.69 9.81
CA ILE A 32 -3.24 15.50 10.02
C ILE A 32 -4.01 16.83 10.04
N GLU A 33 -3.39 17.92 10.46
CA GLU A 33 -4.03 19.24 10.51
C GLU A 33 -4.40 19.77 9.12
N LYS A 34 -3.69 19.34 8.08
CA LYS A 34 -4.06 19.63 6.68
C LYS A 34 -5.29 18.84 6.23
N PHE A 35 -5.70 17.83 6.98
CA PHE A 35 -6.78 16.91 6.65
C PHE A 35 -7.87 16.87 7.72
N LYS A 36 -8.11 17.99 8.42
CA LYS A 36 -9.07 18.11 9.54
C LYS A 36 -10.44 17.51 9.24
N LYS A 37 -10.92 17.68 7.99
CA LYS A 37 -12.20 17.11 7.54
C LYS A 37 -12.30 15.60 7.77
N PHE A 38 -11.18 14.89 7.69
CA PHE A 38 -11.11 13.42 7.77
C PHE A 38 -10.54 12.92 9.09
N LYS A 39 -10.26 13.82 10.05
CA LYS A 39 -9.55 13.49 11.29
C LYS A 39 -10.17 12.30 12.02
N ASN A 40 -11.49 12.23 12.08
CA ASN A 40 -12.20 11.16 12.79
C ASN A 40 -12.17 9.81 12.05
N LYS A 41 -11.77 9.80 10.78
CA LYS A 41 -11.64 8.58 9.96
C LYS A 41 -10.19 8.18 9.72
N ILE A 42 -9.22 9.02 10.05
CA ILE A 42 -7.81 8.73 9.80
C ILE A 42 -7.18 8.10 11.04
N LYS A 43 -6.65 6.91 10.88
CA LYS A 43 -5.72 6.25 11.80
C LYS A 43 -4.31 6.36 11.22
N TYR A 44 -3.51 7.25 11.79
CA TYR A 44 -2.14 7.46 11.36
C TYR A 44 -1.17 6.65 12.19
N LEU A 45 -0.31 5.91 11.54
CA LEU A 45 0.70 5.05 12.15
C LEU A 45 2.08 5.48 11.65
N LEU A 46 2.94 5.88 12.57
CA LEU A 46 4.32 6.24 12.28
C LEU A 46 5.25 5.07 12.66
N ILE A 47 6.10 4.67 11.72
CA ILE A 47 7.20 3.73 11.97
C ILE A 47 8.46 4.56 12.21
N ASP A 48 8.89 4.64 13.47
CA ASP A 48 10.04 5.42 13.93
C ASP A 48 11.28 4.57 14.23
N HIS A 49 11.18 3.27 13.99
CA HIS A 49 12.22 2.27 14.24
C HIS A 49 12.48 1.43 12.99
N GLU A 50 13.63 0.80 12.91
CA GLU A 50 13.91 -0.20 11.89
C GLU A 50 13.26 -1.53 12.29
N GLY A 51 12.37 -2.05 11.42
CA GLY A 51 11.50 -3.17 11.76
C GLY A 51 12.07 -4.55 11.48
N GLU A 52 13.08 -4.67 10.62
CA GLU A 52 13.64 -5.96 10.18
C GLU A 52 15.17 -5.91 10.14
N ILE A 53 15.77 -7.10 10.14
CA ILE A 53 17.22 -7.26 9.93
C ILE A 53 17.51 -7.04 8.45
N TYR A 54 18.29 -6.02 8.15
CA TYR A 54 18.78 -5.72 6.81
C TYR A 54 20.13 -6.39 6.55
N SER A 55 20.42 -6.62 5.28
CA SER A 55 21.73 -7.13 4.88
C SER A 55 22.78 -6.02 4.97
N ASP A 56 23.83 -6.23 5.75
CA ASP A 56 24.93 -5.28 5.85
C ASP A 56 25.72 -5.21 4.55
N ILE A 57 25.98 -3.99 4.11
CA ILE A 57 26.89 -3.72 2.99
C ILE A 57 28.29 -3.69 3.55
N LYS A 58 29.13 -4.63 3.10
CA LYS A 58 30.53 -4.77 3.55
C LYS A 58 31.47 -4.02 2.63
N LYS A 59 32.64 -3.68 3.15
CA LYS A 59 33.68 -2.97 2.37
C LYS A 59 34.25 -3.79 1.22
N ASP A 60 34.19 -5.10 1.32
CA ASP A 60 34.68 -6.08 0.32
C ASP A 60 33.59 -6.56 -0.64
N ASP A 61 32.35 -6.05 -0.51
CA ASP A 61 31.30 -6.33 -1.47
C ASP A 61 31.64 -5.72 -2.84
N ASP A 62 31.51 -6.51 -3.89
CA ASP A 62 31.58 -5.97 -5.25
C ASP A 62 30.35 -5.09 -5.59
N PRO A 63 30.41 -4.26 -6.66
CA PRO A 63 29.31 -3.36 -7.01
C PRO A 63 27.95 -4.05 -7.21
N ASN A 64 27.91 -5.28 -7.73
CA ASN A 64 26.67 -6.03 -7.94
C ASN A 64 26.11 -6.53 -6.60
N GLN A 65 26.97 -6.96 -5.69
CA GLN A 65 26.57 -7.35 -4.33
C GLN A 65 26.02 -6.15 -3.57
N VAL A 66 26.66 -4.99 -3.65
CA VAL A 66 26.17 -3.75 -3.05
C VAL A 66 24.80 -3.40 -3.59
N ALA A 67 24.63 -3.36 -4.92
CA ALA A 67 23.35 -3.05 -5.56
C ALA A 67 22.26 -4.07 -5.17
N GLY A 68 22.58 -5.36 -5.17
CA GLY A 68 21.65 -6.42 -4.75
C GLY A 68 21.19 -6.25 -3.31
N LYS A 69 22.10 -5.99 -2.37
CA LYS A 69 21.78 -5.74 -0.97
C LYS A 69 20.94 -4.49 -0.78
N GLN A 70 21.24 -3.40 -1.50
CA GLN A 70 20.46 -2.16 -1.46
C GLN A 70 19.01 -2.39 -1.92
N ILE A 71 18.82 -3.09 -3.06
CA ILE A 71 17.49 -3.42 -3.59
C ILE A 71 16.72 -4.30 -2.59
N MET A 72 17.35 -5.34 -2.06
CA MET A 72 16.69 -6.23 -1.09
C MET A 72 16.33 -5.51 0.21
N ASN A 73 17.17 -4.63 0.71
CA ASN A 73 16.89 -3.83 1.90
C ASN A 73 15.75 -2.83 1.65
N ALA A 74 15.72 -2.20 0.47
CA ALA A 74 14.61 -1.33 0.08
C ALA A 74 13.28 -2.09 0.03
N LEU A 75 13.27 -3.28 -0.57
CA LEU A 75 12.11 -4.16 -0.63
C LEU A 75 11.63 -4.59 0.77
N LYS A 76 12.54 -4.93 1.67
CA LYS A 76 12.21 -5.27 3.06
C LYS A 76 11.54 -4.10 3.78
N ARG A 77 12.06 -2.86 3.62
CA ARG A 77 11.44 -1.66 4.21
C ARG A 77 10.04 -1.41 3.67
N GLU A 78 9.86 -1.54 2.36
CA GLU A 78 8.54 -1.41 1.71
C GLU A 78 7.55 -2.46 2.23
N ASN A 79 7.96 -3.73 2.28
CA ASN A 79 7.14 -4.84 2.77
C ASN A 79 6.77 -4.64 4.25
N TYR A 80 7.72 -4.23 5.07
CA TYR A 80 7.49 -3.95 6.48
C TYR A 80 6.49 -2.80 6.66
N GLN A 81 6.69 -1.69 5.96
CA GLN A 81 5.76 -0.55 6.02
C GLN A 81 4.35 -0.96 5.57
N ARG A 82 4.21 -1.75 4.51
CA ARG A 82 2.90 -2.21 4.06
C ARG A 82 2.26 -3.17 5.06
N ASN A 83 3.01 -4.11 5.62
CA ASN A 83 2.49 -5.03 6.63
C ASN A 83 2.12 -4.31 7.94
N TYR A 84 2.75 -3.18 8.25
CA TYR A 84 2.42 -2.38 9.43
C TYR A 84 0.98 -1.85 9.44
N ILE A 85 0.31 -1.81 8.28
CA ILE A 85 -1.12 -1.49 8.14
C ILE A 85 -1.98 -2.36 9.07
N ILE A 86 -1.57 -3.62 9.34
CA ILE A 86 -2.33 -4.53 10.22
C ILE A 86 -2.60 -3.93 11.60
N ASN A 87 -1.67 -3.11 12.12
CA ASN A 87 -1.81 -2.45 13.41
C ASN A 87 -2.90 -1.36 13.41
N GLY A 88 -3.32 -0.93 12.24
CA GLY A 88 -4.43 0.00 12.05
C GLY A 88 -5.80 -0.66 11.95
N LEU A 89 -5.87 -1.98 11.81
CA LEU A 89 -7.11 -2.72 11.60
C LEU A 89 -7.73 -3.29 12.88
N THR A 90 -7.34 -2.77 14.04
CA THR A 90 -7.79 -3.31 15.34
C THR A 90 -9.29 -3.18 15.55
N GLU A 91 -9.92 -2.14 15.01
CA GLU A 91 -11.35 -1.85 15.15
C GLU A 91 -12.21 -2.46 14.03
N ALA A 92 -11.59 -2.98 12.99
CA ALA A 92 -12.32 -3.63 11.90
C ALA A 92 -12.85 -4.99 12.33
N ASP A 93 -14.07 -5.34 11.91
CA ASP A 93 -14.67 -6.64 12.11
C ASP A 93 -14.19 -7.66 11.06
N ASN A 94 -14.36 -8.95 11.34
CA ASN A 94 -13.95 -10.02 10.44
C ASN A 94 -14.61 -9.96 9.05
N GLU A 95 -15.81 -9.42 8.98
CA GLU A 95 -16.57 -9.28 7.72
C GLU A 95 -16.31 -7.94 6.99
N ASP A 96 -15.54 -7.04 7.59
CA ASP A 96 -15.18 -5.77 6.96
C ASP A 96 -14.23 -5.98 5.78
N TRP A 97 -14.43 -5.18 4.75
CA TRP A 97 -13.57 -5.14 3.58
C TRP A 97 -12.33 -4.29 3.85
N ILE A 98 -11.18 -4.89 3.67
CA ILE A 98 -9.87 -4.21 3.74
C ILE A 98 -9.38 -3.96 2.32
N VAL A 99 -9.19 -2.70 1.99
CA VAL A 99 -8.66 -2.27 0.68
C VAL A 99 -7.21 -1.85 0.86
N ILE A 100 -6.29 -2.60 0.26
CA ILE A 100 -4.86 -2.26 0.23
C ILE A 100 -4.54 -1.56 -1.08
N SER A 101 -3.87 -0.41 -0.99
CA SER A 101 -3.61 0.43 -2.15
C SER A 101 -2.47 1.40 -1.88
N ASP A 102 -1.60 1.61 -2.84
CA ASP A 102 -0.53 2.59 -2.73
C ASP A 102 -1.11 4.02 -2.80
N LEU A 103 -0.32 5.02 -2.43
CA LEU A 103 -0.81 6.40 -2.25
C LEU A 103 -1.37 7.01 -3.55
N ASP A 104 -0.82 6.67 -4.67
CA ASP A 104 -1.19 7.14 -6.02
C ASP A 104 -2.28 6.30 -6.68
N GLU A 105 -2.72 5.22 -6.05
CA GLU A 105 -3.80 4.36 -6.53
C GLU A 105 -5.15 4.79 -5.96
N ILE A 106 -6.15 4.99 -6.82
CA ILE A 106 -7.50 5.37 -6.42
C ILE A 106 -8.49 4.35 -7.01
N PRO A 107 -8.88 3.32 -6.23
CA PRO A 107 -9.85 2.34 -6.69
C PRO A 107 -11.23 2.99 -6.87
N ASN A 108 -11.93 2.64 -7.95
CA ASN A 108 -13.30 3.10 -8.16
C ASN A 108 -14.28 2.24 -7.35
N LEU A 109 -14.62 2.70 -6.15
CA LEU A 109 -15.56 2.03 -5.25
C LEU A 109 -17.03 2.37 -5.57
N GLU A 110 -17.28 3.34 -6.43
CA GLU A 110 -18.66 3.68 -6.84
C GLU A 110 -19.26 2.61 -7.76
N VAL A 111 -18.45 2.08 -8.67
CA VAL A 111 -18.88 1.01 -9.60
C VAL A 111 -18.76 -0.37 -8.97
N ASN A 112 -17.85 -0.52 -8.02
CA ASN A 112 -17.54 -1.80 -7.37
C ASN A 112 -18.06 -1.80 -5.93
N ASP A 113 -19.35 -2.04 -5.76
CA ASP A 113 -19.95 -2.18 -4.42
C ASP A 113 -19.45 -3.47 -3.75
N LEU A 114 -18.47 -3.31 -2.86
CA LEU A 114 -17.87 -4.43 -2.13
C LEU A 114 -18.90 -5.14 -1.24
N LYS A 115 -19.93 -4.44 -0.74
CA LYS A 115 -20.96 -5.04 0.13
C LYS A 115 -21.78 -6.10 -0.58
N LYS A 116 -21.90 -6.01 -1.90
CA LYS A 116 -22.60 -6.98 -2.76
C LYS A 116 -21.66 -8.04 -3.35
N ASN A 117 -20.36 -7.97 -3.08
CA ASN A 117 -19.36 -8.84 -3.67
C ASN A 117 -19.13 -10.08 -2.80
N ASN A 118 -19.25 -11.26 -3.39
CA ASN A 118 -19.06 -12.55 -2.71
C ASN A 118 -17.69 -13.19 -3.00
N ASN A 119 -16.85 -12.53 -3.79
CA ASN A 119 -15.51 -13.04 -4.06
C ASN A 119 -14.60 -12.85 -2.84
N LYS A 120 -13.69 -13.78 -2.60
CA LYS A 120 -12.72 -13.66 -1.52
C LYS A 120 -11.73 -12.52 -1.73
N ILE A 121 -11.35 -12.28 -3.00
CA ILE A 121 -10.40 -11.24 -3.38
C ILE A 121 -10.97 -10.45 -4.55
N VAL A 122 -10.87 -9.14 -4.45
CA VAL A 122 -11.28 -8.19 -5.49
C VAL A 122 -10.06 -7.42 -5.98
N PHE A 123 -9.89 -7.39 -7.31
CA PHE A 123 -8.84 -6.64 -7.99
C PHE A 123 -9.45 -5.42 -8.67
N PHE A 124 -8.87 -4.24 -8.43
CA PHE A 124 -9.32 -3.01 -9.06
C PHE A 124 -8.48 -2.72 -10.29
N LYS A 125 -9.10 -2.76 -11.47
CA LYS A 125 -8.47 -2.30 -12.71
C LYS A 125 -8.46 -0.78 -12.73
N GLN A 126 -7.29 -0.21 -12.91
CA GLN A 126 -7.05 1.23 -12.87
C GLN A 126 -6.34 1.67 -14.16
N LEU A 127 -6.55 2.94 -14.51
CA LEU A 127 -5.80 3.56 -15.60
C LEU A 127 -4.34 3.74 -15.17
N MET A 128 -3.42 3.40 -16.06
CA MET A 128 -2.01 3.70 -15.86
C MET A 128 -1.68 5.04 -16.52
N ILE A 129 -1.24 5.98 -15.71
CA ILE A 129 -0.89 7.34 -16.13
C ILE A 129 0.57 7.58 -15.78
N TYR A 130 1.36 8.04 -16.75
CA TYR A 130 2.79 8.33 -16.57
C TYR A 130 3.04 9.84 -16.58
N TYR A 131 3.78 10.31 -15.59
CA TYR A 131 4.31 11.69 -15.47
C TYR A 131 3.26 12.80 -15.46
N LYS A 132 2.28 12.80 -16.36
CA LYS A 132 1.24 13.82 -16.49
C LYS A 132 -0.13 13.16 -16.69
N LEU A 133 -1.17 13.77 -16.17
CA LEU A 133 -2.55 13.23 -16.21
C LEU A 133 -3.10 12.96 -17.61
N ASN A 134 -2.53 13.54 -18.64
CA ASN A 134 -2.89 13.30 -20.03
C ASN A 134 -2.06 12.21 -20.74
N LEU A 135 -1.07 11.63 -20.05
CA LEU A 135 -0.24 10.55 -20.58
C LEU A 135 -0.76 9.19 -20.09
N HIS A 136 -1.89 8.78 -20.66
CA HIS A 136 -2.50 7.49 -20.36
C HIS A 136 -1.89 6.39 -21.23
N LEU A 137 -1.43 5.30 -20.59
CA LEU A 137 -0.95 4.11 -21.29
C LEU A 137 -2.14 3.29 -21.80
N ARG A 138 -2.43 3.44 -23.10
CA ARG A 138 -3.53 2.74 -23.75
C ARG A 138 -3.29 1.24 -23.76
N ASN A 139 -4.35 0.45 -23.64
CA ASN A 139 -4.30 -1.02 -23.64
C ASN A 139 -3.54 -1.66 -22.48
N PHE A 140 -3.26 -0.88 -21.43
CA PHE A 140 -2.69 -1.39 -20.20
C PHE A 140 -3.60 -1.06 -19.02
N SER A 141 -3.89 -2.06 -18.20
CA SER A 141 -4.62 -1.87 -16.93
C SER A 141 -3.70 -2.15 -15.76
N TRP A 142 -3.57 -1.19 -14.88
CA TRP A 142 -2.87 -1.39 -13.62
C TRP A 142 -3.77 -2.09 -12.60
N ILE A 143 -3.27 -3.16 -11.98
CA ILE A 143 -3.98 -3.90 -10.93
C ILE A 143 -3.16 -3.80 -9.65
N GLY A 144 -3.17 -2.63 -9.07
CA GLY A 144 -2.47 -2.34 -7.83
C GLY A 144 -3.35 -2.54 -6.60
N SER A 145 -4.43 -1.77 -6.52
CA SER A 145 -5.38 -1.86 -5.42
C SER A 145 -6.11 -3.19 -5.41
N LYS A 146 -6.21 -3.79 -4.22
CA LYS A 146 -6.91 -5.06 -4.00
C LYS A 146 -7.67 -5.02 -2.70
N ALA A 147 -8.72 -5.83 -2.61
CA ALA A 147 -9.50 -5.96 -1.39
C ALA A 147 -9.79 -7.42 -1.05
N CYS A 148 -9.89 -7.70 0.24
CA CYS A 148 -10.48 -8.92 0.79
C CYS A 148 -11.18 -8.60 2.11
N LYS A 149 -11.94 -9.54 2.65
CA LYS A 149 -12.46 -9.41 4.01
C LYS A 149 -11.31 -9.54 5.02
N LYS A 150 -11.44 -8.90 6.19
CA LYS A 150 -10.40 -8.96 7.23
C LYS A 150 -10.06 -10.39 7.62
N LYS A 151 -11.07 -11.27 7.76
CA LYS A 151 -10.87 -12.70 8.07
C LYS A 151 -10.04 -13.47 7.05
N ASP A 152 -10.00 -13.00 5.80
CA ASP A 152 -9.26 -13.62 4.70
C ASP A 152 -7.89 -12.95 4.48
N LEU A 153 -7.59 -11.89 5.20
CA LEU A 153 -6.34 -11.14 5.07
C LEU A 153 -5.20 -11.83 5.83
N ILE A 154 -4.30 -12.48 5.12
CA ILE A 154 -3.07 -13.06 5.73
C ILE A 154 -2.12 -11.94 6.16
N SER A 155 -1.80 -11.04 5.23
CA SER A 155 -1.10 -9.78 5.51
C SER A 155 -1.35 -8.77 4.38
N PRO A 156 -1.18 -7.45 4.62
CA PRO A 156 -1.28 -6.45 3.58
C PRO A 156 -0.35 -6.69 2.39
N GLN A 157 0.90 -7.09 2.64
CA GLN A 157 1.85 -7.40 1.58
C GLN A 157 1.49 -8.67 0.80
N TRP A 158 0.98 -9.70 1.48
CA TRP A 158 0.47 -10.90 0.81
C TRP A 158 -0.65 -10.53 -0.18
N LEU A 159 -1.64 -9.74 0.26
CA LEU A 159 -2.73 -9.33 -0.62
C LEU A 159 -2.22 -8.53 -1.82
N ARG A 160 -1.24 -7.65 -1.59
CA ARG A 160 -0.60 -6.88 -2.65
C ARG A 160 0.13 -7.77 -3.68
N ASN A 161 0.74 -8.86 -3.23
CA ASN A 161 1.53 -9.76 -4.08
C ASN A 161 0.67 -10.72 -4.92
N ILE A 162 -0.61 -10.93 -4.58
CA ILE A 162 -1.47 -11.82 -5.37
C ILE A 162 -1.59 -11.27 -6.79
N LYS A 163 -1.38 -12.14 -7.78
CA LYS A 163 -1.47 -11.81 -9.20
C LYS A 163 -2.77 -12.34 -9.79
N ASP A 164 -3.42 -11.56 -10.63
CA ASP A 164 -4.47 -12.07 -11.50
C ASP A 164 -3.82 -12.80 -12.66
N ARG A 165 -4.21 -14.08 -12.91
CA ARG A 165 -3.64 -14.92 -13.96
C ARG A 165 -3.79 -14.29 -15.36
N ASN A 166 -4.86 -13.54 -15.60
CA ASN A 166 -5.13 -12.89 -16.88
C ASN A 166 -4.26 -11.65 -17.14
N TYR A 167 -3.56 -11.15 -16.10
CA TYR A 167 -2.76 -9.92 -16.12
C TYR A 167 -1.35 -10.11 -15.54
N ALA A 168 -0.93 -11.36 -15.35
CA ALA A 168 0.45 -11.67 -14.98
C ALA A 168 1.33 -11.59 -16.23
N TRP A 169 2.31 -10.70 -16.22
CA TRP A 169 3.19 -10.34 -17.34
C TRP A 169 4.52 -11.13 -17.35
N TRP A 170 4.57 -12.33 -16.85
CA TRP A 170 5.76 -13.21 -16.87
C TRP A 170 5.37 -14.66 -16.76
#